data_e265f68b2d814870484f0c06984ecf91
#
_entry.id   e265f68b2d814870484f0c06984ecf91
#
_cell.length_a   1.000
_cell.length_b   1.000
_cell.length_c   1.000
_cell.angle_alpha   90.00
_cell.angle_beta   90.00
_cell.angle_gamma   90.00
#
_symmetry.space_group_name_H-M   'P 1'
#
loop_
_entity.id
_entity.type
_entity.pdbx_description
1 polymer ?
#
loop_
_entity_poly.entity_id
_entity_poly.type
_entity_poly.pdbx_seq_one_letter_code
_entity_poly.pdbx_strand_id
1 'polypeptide(L)'
;MYLFRKFQQERNMKNTLTAVFVLLLFLCACKYKTTDEGSIIYHIEYQLPDSLKRYVKYLPKVATVYFKGDSTVSIQKSNQESTTIITDKKTNFMRVLLNSAFRQYVVDYNKADQAEEIGTLPPHTTTKQKDIKTIAGYQAAKYVLQDKLSGETTEAWFTKDISILPNSLTMVLDSTLGVPLAFTISQNVMKMKVTVQQVKFGPVPAAVFSTPKGYKLLTPQQLREMPVQN
;
A
#
# COMPACT_ATOMS: atom_id res chain seq x y z
N MET A 1 64.95 -34.21 -4.07
CA MET A 1 63.61 -34.62 -4.55
C MET A 1 62.48 -34.22 -3.62
N TYR A 2 62.68 -34.22 -2.29
CA TYR A 2 61.66 -33.93 -1.28
C TYR A 2 61.23 -32.44 -1.23
N LEU A 3 62.13 -31.47 -1.38
CA LEU A 3 61.88 -30.06 -1.35
C LEU A 3 61.04 -29.55 -2.52
N PHE A 4 61.16 -30.14 -3.69
CA PHE A 4 60.42 -29.75 -4.90
C PHE A 4 58.91 -30.13 -4.81
N ARG A 5 58.58 -31.25 -4.17
CA ARG A 5 57.20 -31.67 -3.92
C ARG A 5 56.50 -30.78 -2.91
N LYS A 6 57.21 -30.33 -1.88
CA LYS A 6 56.65 -29.42 -0.85
C LYS A 6 56.29 -28.04 -1.44
N PHE A 7 57.14 -27.52 -2.30
CA PHE A 7 56.90 -26.22 -2.98
C PHE A 7 55.73 -26.28 -3.98
N GLN A 8 55.53 -27.39 -4.67
CA GLN A 8 54.37 -27.58 -5.55
C GLN A 8 53.06 -27.75 -4.76
N GLN A 9 53.10 -28.40 -3.63
CA GLN A 9 51.93 -28.62 -2.78
C GLN A 9 51.45 -27.30 -2.14
N GLU A 10 52.36 -26.45 -1.68
CA GLU A 10 51.98 -25.13 -1.14
C GLU A 10 51.45 -24.18 -2.23
N ARG A 11 51.96 -24.22 -3.43
CA ARG A 11 51.50 -23.42 -4.58
C ARG A 11 50.07 -23.84 -5.01
N ASN A 12 49.82 -25.15 -5.06
CA ASN A 12 48.48 -25.68 -5.39
C ASN A 12 47.47 -25.34 -4.32
N MET A 13 47.83 -25.39 -3.03
CA MET A 13 46.95 -25.06 -1.92
C MET A 13 46.59 -23.57 -1.91
N LYS A 14 47.54 -22.67 -2.22
CA LYS A 14 47.26 -21.22 -2.37
C LYS A 14 46.32 -20.94 -3.54
N ASN A 15 46.52 -21.60 -4.69
CA ASN A 15 45.66 -21.45 -5.86
C ASN A 15 44.24 -21.99 -5.63
N THR A 16 44.11 -23.11 -4.90
CA THR A 16 42.77 -23.65 -4.51
C THR A 16 42.06 -22.72 -3.53
N LEU A 17 42.78 -22.17 -2.55
CA LEU A 17 42.22 -21.22 -1.59
C LEU A 17 41.75 -19.92 -2.26
N THR A 18 42.51 -19.40 -3.22
CA THR A 18 42.15 -18.22 -4.01
C THR A 18 40.93 -18.50 -4.89
N ALA A 19 40.86 -19.67 -5.53
CA ALA A 19 39.74 -20.07 -6.37
C ALA A 19 38.44 -20.21 -5.54
N VAL A 20 38.50 -20.78 -4.33
CA VAL A 20 37.36 -20.89 -3.41
C VAL A 20 36.90 -19.51 -2.92
N PHE A 21 37.85 -18.59 -2.62
CA PHE A 21 37.52 -17.23 -2.19
C PHE A 21 36.84 -16.41 -3.30
N VAL A 22 37.31 -16.56 -4.54
CA VAL A 22 36.69 -15.93 -5.72
C VAL A 22 35.29 -16.50 -5.97
N LEU A 23 35.10 -17.83 -5.82
CA LEU A 23 33.78 -18.45 -5.96
C LEU A 23 32.79 -18.00 -4.89
N LEU A 24 33.25 -17.79 -3.66
CA LEU A 24 32.43 -17.24 -2.56
C LEU A 24 32.02 -15.79 -2.81
N LEU A 25 32.84 -14.97 -3.47
CA LEU A 25 32.50 -13.59 -3.84
C LEU A 25 31.41 -13.53 -4.92
N PHE A 26 31.37 -14.50 -5.83
CA PHE A 26 30.27 -14.60 -6.82
C PHE A 26 28.93 -15.03 -6.22
N LEU A 27 28.92 -15.72 -5.11
CA LEU A 27 27.66 -16.12 -4.42
C LEU A 27 27.03 -14.94 -3.67
N CYS A 28 27.79 -13.92 -3.29
CA CYS A 28 27.27 -12.71 -2.63
C CYS A 28 26.70 -11.67 -3.61
N ALA A 29 26.83 -11.86 -4.92
CA ALA A 29 26.30 -10.94 -5.94
C ALA A 29 24.86 -11.20 -6.35
N CYS A 30 24.05 -11.93 -5.55
CA CYS A 30 22.60 -11.84 -5.64
C CYS A 30 22.18 -10.42 -5.26
N LYS A 31 22.25 -9.47 -6.21
CA LYS A 31 21.48 -8.23 -6.12
C LYS A 31 20.04 -8.65 -5.92
N TYR A 32 19.55 -8.45 -4.73
CA TYR A 32 18.11 -8.46 -4.47
C TYR A 32 17.52 -7.48 -5.48
N LYS A 33 16.92 -8.01 -6.54
CA LYS A 33 16.14 -7.21 -7.46
C LYS A 33 14.96 -6.75 -6.63
N THR A 34 15.02 -5.54 -6.10
CA THR A 34 13.85 -4.93 -5.47
C THR A 34 12.77 -4.91 -6.54
N THR A 35 11.85 -5.87 -6.46
CA THR A 35 10.71 -5.89 -7.36
C THR A 35 9.86 -4.71 -6.94
N ASP A 36 9.70 -3.76 -7.86
CA ASP A 36 8.81 -2.60 -7.72
C ASP A 36 7.36 -2.95 -7.98
N GLU A 37 7.02 -4.26 -7.91
CA GLU A 37 5.68 -4.78 -8.07
C GLU A 37 5.35 -5.82 -7.01
N GLY A 38 4.06 -5.87 -6.64
CA GLY A 38 3.56 -6.78 -5.63
C GLY A 38 2.16 -6.43 -5.15
N SER A 39 1.82 -6.93 -3.96
CA SER A 39 0.54 -6.63 -3.33
C SER A 39 0.67 -6.43 -1.82
N ILE A 40 -0.25 -5.62 -1.28
CA ILE A 40 -0.49 -5.44 0.16
C ILE A 40 -1.93 -5.84 0.46
N ILE A 41 -2.14 -6.59 1.53
CA ILE A 41 -3.47 -6.91 2.06
C ILE A 41 -3.64 -6.15 3.36
N TYR A 42 -4.66 -5.31 3.41
CA TYR A 42 -5.09 -4.56 4.59
C TYR A 42 -6.33 -5.21 5.20
N HIS A 43 -6.35 -5.29 6.51
CA HIS A 43 -7.56 -5.52 7.30
C HIS A 43 -8.14 -4.17 7.74
N ILE A 44 -9.47 -4.02 7.67
CA ILE A 44 -10.18 -2.79 8.01
C ILE A 44 -11.22 -3.09 9.08
N GLU A 45 -11.11 -2.40 10.21
CA GLU A 45 -12.09 -2.40 11.28
C GLU A 45 -12.81 -1.05 11.29
N TYR A 46 -14.15 -1.08 11.39
CA TYR A 46 -14.98 0.12 11.41
C TYR A 46 -15.53 0.38 12.79
N GLN A 47 -15.42 1.63 13.22
CA GLN A 47 -16.09 2.14 14.41
C GLN A 47 -17.15 3.15 13.96
N LEU A 48 -18.41 2.80 14.16
CA LEU A 48 -19.57 3.62 13.83
C LEU A 48 -20.37 3.93 15.10
N PRO A 49 -21.10 5.05 15.14
CA PRO A 49 -22.10 5.32 16.17
C PRO A 49 -23.12 4.18 16.29
N ASP A 50 -23.71 4.02 17.45
CA ASP A 50 -24.65 2.91 17.74
C ASP A 50 -25.80 2.81 16.73
N SER A 51 -26.33 3.94 16.29
CA SER A 51 -27.39 4.03 15.26
C SER A 51 -26.99 3.44 13.91
N LEU A 52 -25.67 3.41 13.60
CA LEU A 52 -25.11 2.95 12.32
C LEU A 52 -24.40 1.59 12.43
N LYS A 53 -24.23 1.01 13.61
CA LYS A 53 -23.51 -0.26 13.82
C LYS A 53 -24.06 -1.40 12.97
N ARG A 54 -25.36 -1.43 12.67
CA ARG A 54 -25.99 -2.45 11.82
C ARG A 54 -25.45 -2.49 10.40
N TYR A 55 -24.85 -1.40 9.92
CA TYR A 55 -24.30 -1.28 8.57
C TYR A 55 -22.86 -1.81 8.45
N VAL A 56 -22.13 -2.00 9.58
CA VAL A 56 -20.74 -2.51 9.57
C VAL A 56 -20.61 -3.82 8.80
N LYS A 57 -21.61 -4.69 8.85
CA LYS A 57 -21.60 -5.99 8.14
C LYS A 57 -21.57 -5.87 6.61
N TYR A 58 -21.93 -4.70 6.06
CA TYR A 58 -21.94 -4.44 4.62
C TYR A 58 -20.66 -3.75 4.15
N LEU A 59 -19.83 -3.26 5.07
CA LEU A 59 -18.58 -2.59 4.73
C LEU A 59 -17.47 -3.59 4.40
N PRO A 60 -16.55 -3.26 3.47
CA PRO A 60 -15.44 -4.13 3.10
C PRO A 60 -14.43 -4.23 4.25
N LYS A 61 -14.19 -5.45 4.73
CA LYS A 61 -13.23 -5.70 5.84
C LYS A 61 -11.80 -5.93 5.37
N VAL A 62 -11.61 -6.05 4.07
CA VAL A 62 -10.31 -6.30 3.45
C VAL A 62 -10.16 -5.39 2.25
N ALA A 63 -8.99 -4.79 2.13
CA ALA A 63 -8.55 -4.13 0.91
C ALA A 63 -7.29 -4.83 0.40
N THR A 64 -7.28 -5.15 -0.89
CA THR A 64 -6.08 -5.63 -1.58
C THR A 64 -5.54 -4.52 -2.46
N VAL A 65 -4.30 -4.14 -2.25
CA VAL A 65 -3.62 -3.14 -3.08
C VAL A 65 -2.53 -3.84 -3.87
N TYR A 66 -2.59 -3.72 -5.18
CA TYR A 66 -1.51 -4.10 -6.09
C TYR A 66 -0.72 -2.85 -6.45
N PHE A 67 0.60 -3.01 -6.57
CA PHE A 67 1.50 -1.93 -6.99
C PHE A 67 2.46 -2.44 -8.06
N LYS A 68 2.78 -1.58 -9.04
CA LYS A 68 3.72 -1.87 -10.12
C LYS A 68 4.27 -0.57 -10.70
N GLY A 69 5.58 -0.33 -10.50
CA GLY A 69 6.21 0.92 -10.88
C GLY A 69 5.49 2.12 -10.28
N ASP A 70 5.00 3.04 -11.12
CA ASP A 70 4.29 4.26 -10.72
C ASP A 70 2.78 4.08 -10.48
N SER A 71 2.26 2.86 -10.64
CA SER A 71 0.82 2.59 -10.58
C SER A 71 0.42 1.78 -9.35
N THR A 72 -0.75 2.08 -8.78
CA THR A 72 -1.40 1.25 -7.76
C THR A 72 -2.85 0.96 -8.12
N VAL A 73 -3.34 -0.20 -7.65
CA VAL A 73 -4.76 -0.58 -7.74
C VAL A 73 -5.23 -1.06 -6.40
N SER A 74 -6.15 -0.33 -5.79
CA SER A 74 -6.79 -0.70 -4.53
C SER A 74 -8.15 -1.32 -4.80
N ILE A 75 -8.39 -2.53 -4.30
CA ILE A 75 -9.65 -3.25 -4.46
C ILE A 75 -10.24 -3.50 -3.08
N GLN A 76 -11.44 -2.98 -2.86
CA GLN A 76 -12.24 -3.22 -1.68
C GLN A 76 -13.53 -3.91 -2.09
N LYS A 77 -13.84 -5.05 -1.45
CA LYS A 77 -15.05 -5.84 -1.75
C LYS A 77 -15.85 -6.09 -0.49
N SER A 78 -17.14 -5.83 -0.58
CA SER A 78 -18.15 -6.31 0.35
C SER A 78 -18.97 -7.43 -0.30
N ASN A 79 -20.00 -7.91 0.39
CA ASN A 79 -20.90 -8.94 -0.18
C ASN A 79 -21.75 -8.42 -1.35
N GLN A 80 -21.92 -7.10 -1.48
CA GLN A 80 -22.85 -6.49 -2.43
C GLN A 80 -22.13 -5.61 -3.46
N GLU A 81 -20.99 -5.07 -3.11
CA GLU A 81 -20.31 -4.04 -3.90
C GLU A 81 -18.80 -4.24 -3.91
N SER A 82 -18.18 -3.73 -4.96
CA SER A 82 -16.74 -3.57 -4.99
C SER A 82 -16.36 -2.19 -5.50
N THR A 83 -15.38 -1.59 -4.84
CA THR A 83 -14.72 -0.36 -5.28
C THR A 83 -13.30 -0.70 -5.70
N THR A 84 -12.93 -0.31 -6.91
CA THR A 84 -11.55 -0.41 -7.39
C THR A 84 -11.04 0.98 -7.72
N ILE A 85 -9.88 1.36 -7.16
CA ILE A 85 -9.25 2.65 -7.40
C ILE A 85 -7.88 2.40 -8.03
N ILE A 86 -7.71 2.87 -9.26
CA ILE A 86 -6.47 2.80 -10.02
C ILE A 86 -5.83 4.18 -9.98
N THR A 87 -4.56 4.24 -9.57
CA THR A 87 -3.78 5.49 -9.59
C THR A 87 -2.48 5.30 -10.34
N ASP A 88 -2.01 6.37 -10.98
CA ASP A 88 -0.69 6.44 -11.59
C ASP A 88 -0.04 7.78 -11.23
N LYS A 89 1.07 7.72 -10.50
CA LYS A 89 1.79 8.88 -9.97
C LYS A 89 2.42 9.71 -11.08
N LYS A 90 2.93 9.06 -12.13
CA LYS A 90 3.64 9.73 -13.23
C LYS A 90 2.71 10.61 -14.05
N THR A 91 1.50 10.14 -14.29
CA THR A 91 0.49 10.86 -15.10
C THR A 91 -0.50 11.65 -14.25
N ASN A 92 -0.44 11.54 -12.91
CA ASN A 92 -1.46 12.05 -11.98
C ASN A 92 -2.87 11.56 -12.32
N PHE A 93 -2.97 10.31 -12.78
CA PHE A 93 -4.23 9.68 -13.14
C PHE A 93 -4.84 9.00 -11.92
N MET A 94 -6.15 9.15 -11.75
CA MET A 94 -6.94 8.36 -10.82
C MET A 94 -8.25 7.95 -11.48
N ARG A 95 -8.60 6.68 -11.38
CA ARG A 95 -9.85 6.11 -11.88
C ARG A 95 -10.51 5.31 -10.75
N VAL A 96 -11.78 5.56 -10.55
CA VAL A 96 -12.61 4.84 -9.59
C VAL A 96 -13.63 4.01 -10.36
N LEU A 97 -13.66 2.71 -10.08
CA LEU A 97 -14.68 1.79 -10.59
C LEU A 97 -15.58 1.38 -9.43
N LEU A 98 -16.87 1.59 -9.61
CA LEU A 98 -17.92 1.18 -8.68
C LEU A 98 -18.71 0.06 -9.31
N ASN A 99 -18.76 -1.10 -8.66
CA ASN A 99 -19.46 -2.28 -9.17
C ASN A 99 -20.41 -2.83 -8.10
N SER A 100 -21.68 -2.89 -8.42
CA SER A 100 -22.70 -3.56 -7.65
C SER A 100 -23.61 -4.37 -8.58
N ALA A 101 -24.58 -5.11 -8.05
CA ALA A 101 -25.50 -5.94 -8.85
C ALA A 101 -26.25 -5.15 -9.94
N PHE A 102 -26.45 -3.83 -9.72
CA PHE A 102 -27.27 -3.00 -10.61
C PHE A 102 -26.50 -1.82 -11.23
N ARG A 103 -25.24 -1.62 -10.87
CA ARG A 103 -24.49 -0.42 -11.24
C ARG A 103 -23.03 -0.76 -11.50
N GLN A 104 -22.58 -0.39 -12.67
CA GLN A 104 -21.18 -0.46 -13.08
C GLN A 104 -20.78 0.92 -13.60
N TYR A 105 -20.13 1.70 -12.75
CA TYR A 105 -19.69 3.05 -13.06
C TYR A 105 -18.18 3.16 -13.02
N VAL A 106 -17.65 3.97 -13.94
CA VAL A 106 -16.25 4.39 -13.94
C VAL A 106 -16.20 5.92 -13.89
N VAL A 107 -15.32 6.45 -13.07
CA VAL A 107 -15.09 7.89 -12.92
C VAL A 107 -13.60 8.15 -13.03
N ASP A 108 -13.22 9.06 -13.92
CA ASP A 108 -11.85 9.54 -14.06
C ASP A 108 -11.71 10.88 -13.35
N TYR A 109 -10.68 10.99 -12.51
CA TYR A 109 -10.35 12.18 -11.75
C TYR A 109 -9.07 12.79 -12.31
N ASN A 110 -9.14 14.00 -12.80
CA ASN A 110 -7.96 14.79 -13.14
C ASN A 110 -7.29 15.35 -11.87
N LYS A 111 -6.16 16.04 -12.02
CA LYS A 111 -5.41 16.60 -10.88
C LYS A 111 -6.24 17.57 -10.02
N ALA A 112 -7.10 18.37 -10.63
CA ALA A 112 -7.96 19.33 -9.91
C ALA A 112 -9.05 18.60 -9.13
N ASP A 113 -9.71 17.61 -9.75
CA ASP A 113 -10.71 16.77 -9.10
C ASP A 113 -10.12 16.02 -7.88
N GLN A 114 -8.90 15.48 -8.03
CA GLN A 114 -8.21 14.80 -6.92
C GLN A 114 -7.90 15.75 -5.78
N ALA A 115 -7.46 17.00 -6.08
CA ALA A 115 -7.17 18.00 -5.06
C ALA A 115 -8.45 18.42 -4.31
N GLU A 116 -9.58 18.51 -4.99
CA GLU A 116 -10.88 18.78 -4.38
C GLU A 116 -11.30 17.65 -3.42
N GLU A 117 -11.16 16.41 -3.85
CA GLU A 117 -11.50 15.22 -3.04
C GLU A 117 -10.60 15.08 -1.79
N ILE A 118 -9.28 15.25 -1.96
CA ILE A 118 -8.31 15.19 -0.85
C ILE A 118 -8.43 16.43 0.06
N GLY A 119 -8.75 17.60 -0.50
CA GLY A 119 -8.92 18.85 0.23
C GLY A 119 -10.06 18.82 1.26
N THR A 120 -10.98 17.86 1.15
CA THR A 120 -12.05 17.64 2.14
C THR A 120 -11.56 16.89 3.40
N LEU A 121 -10.34 16.34 3.37
CA LEU A 121 -9.79 15.61 4.51
C LEU A 121 -9.17 16.58 5.54
N PRO A 122 -9.43 16.35 6.85
CA PRO A 122 -8.91 17.24 7.88
C PRO A 122 -7.38 17.29 7.88
N PRO A 123 -6.77 18.49 7.90
CA PRO A 123 -5.33 18.62 8.04
C PRO A 123 -4.88 18.15 9.43
N HIS A 124 -3.78 17.43 9.50
CA HIS A 124 -3.25 16.90 10.76
C HIS A 124 -1.77 17.26 10.97
N THR A 125 -1.34 17.26 12.23
CA THR A 125 0.08 17.29 12.61
C THR A 125 0.52 15.88 13.00
N THR A 126 1.79 15.58 12.77
CA THR A 126 2.35 14.24 13.01
C THR A 126 3.54 14.35 13.96
N THR A 127 3.51 13.59 15.06
CA THR A 127 4.57 13.55 16.07
C THR A 127 5.11 12.14 16.24
N LYS A 128 6.42 11.95 16.00
CA LYS A 128 7.09 10.67 16.18
C LYS A 128 7.17 10.29 17.65
N GLN A 129 6.92 9.02 17.98
CA GLN A 129 7.07 8.43 19.29
C GLN A 129 8.31 7.51 19.34
N LYS A 130 8.65 7.02 20.53
CA LYS A 130 9.79 6.10 20.74
C LYS A 130 9.44 4.63 20.47
N ASP A 131 8.15 4.32 20.44
CA ASP A 131 7.66 2.95 20.32
C ASP A 131 7.94 2.38 18.93
N ILE A 132 8.35 1.11 18.91
CA ILE A 132 8.58 0.32 17.70
C ILE A 132 7.86 -1.02 17.88
N LYS A 133 7.21 -1.53 16.85
CA LYS A 133 6.63 -2.87 16.83
C LYS A 133 6.78 -3.52 15.45
N THR A 134 6.69 -4.85 15.42
CA THR A 134 6.67 -5.60 14.15
C THR A 134 5.23 -5.75 13.65
N ILE A 135 4.98 -5.37 12.40
CA ILE A 135 3.70 -5.54 11.70
C ILE A 135 3.99 -6.18 10.34
N ALA A 136 3.31 -7.28 10.04
CA ALA A 136 3.49 -8.03 8.79
C ALA A 136 4.96 -8.37 8.45
N GLY A 137 5.81 -8.55 9.49
CA GLY A 137 7.23 -8.88 9.36
C GLY A 137 8.17 -7.67 9.28
N TYR A 138 7.67 -6.43 9.28
CA TYR A 138 8.47 -5.20 9.19
C TYR A 138 8.50 -4.42 10.50
N GLN A 139 9.62 -3.78 10.79
CA GLN A 139 9.75 -2.87 11.93
C GLN A 139 9.01 -1.57 11.63
N ALA A 140 8.07 -1.19 12.49
CA ALA A 140 7.28 0.01 12.34
C ALA A 140 7.45 0.94 13.53
N ALA A 141 7.73 2.22 13.26
CA ALA A 141 7.80 3.27 14.26
C ALA A 141 6.42 3.92 14.47
N LYS A 142 6.09 4.24 15.71
CA LYS A 142 4.84 4.90 16.09
C LYS A 142 4.88 6.39 15.83
N TYR A 143 3.76 6.91 15.33
CA TYR A 143 3.47 8.33 15.22
C TYR A 143 2.07 8.60 15.76
N VAL A 144 1.90 9.77 16.39
CA VAL A 144 0.61 10.32 16.78
C VAL A 144 0.22 11.36 15.74
N LEU A 145 -0.96 11.21 15.16
CA LEU A 145 -1.57 12.17 14.24
C LEU A 145 -2.64 12.93 15.01
N GLN A 146 -2.55 14.26 15.00
CA GLN A 146 -3.55 15.14 15.61
C GLN A 146 -4.28 15.91 14.53
N ASP A 147 -5.58 15.73 14.44
CA ASP A 147 -6.47 16.51 13.61
C ASP A 147 -6.44 17.98 14.07
N LYS A 148 -6.17 18.91 13.16
CA LYS A 148 -6.04 20.35 13.48
C LYS A 148 -7.39 21.03 13.74
N LEU A 149 -8.49 20.44 13.27
CA LEU A 149 -9.81 21.03 13.42
C LEU A 149 -10.49 20.52 14.71
N SER A 150 -10.49 19.21 14.94
CA SER A 150 -11.14 18.61 16.09
C SER A 150 -10.21 18.47 17.31
N GLY A 151 -8.89 18.52 17.12
CA GLY A 151 -7.90 18.21 18.15
C GLY A 151 -7.81 16.72 18.47
N GLU A 152 -8.59 15.87 17.80
CA GLU A 152 -8.57 14.42 18.02
C GLU A 152 -7.22 13.82 17.64
N THR A 153 -6.74 12.87 18.44
CA THR A 153 -5.48 12.16 18.19
C THR A 153 -5.75 10.73 17.77
N THR A 154 -5.01 10.28 16.76
CA THR A 154 -4.98 8.89 16.31
C THR A 154 -3.55 8.38 16.21
N GLU A 155 -3.37 7.06 16.11
CA GLU A 155 -2.06 6.46 15.99
C GLU A 155 -1.84 5.93 14.57
N ALA A 156 -0.61 6.08 14.09
CA ALA A 156 -0.14 5.44 12.86
C ALA A 156 1.26 4.84 13.07
N TRP A 157 1.53 3.77 12.32
CA TRP A 157 2.78 3.02 12.40
C TRP A 157 3.37 2.92 11.00
N PHE A 158 4.57 3.48 10.82
CA PHE A 158 5.24 3.55 9.52
C PHE A 158 6.52 2.73 9.51
N THR A 159 6.82 2.09 8.39
CA THR A 159 8.09 1.41 8.14
C THR A 159 8.87 2.07 7.02
N LYS A 160 10.21 2.00 7.13
CA LYS A 160 11.15 2.36 6.06
C LYS A 160 11.85 1.14 5.46
N ASP A 161 11.49 -0.07 5.91
CA ASP A 161 12.10 -1.31 5.43
C ASP A 161 11.65 -1.67 4.01
N ILE A 162 10.54 -1.07 3.55
CA ILE A 162 10.00 -1.22 2.20
C ILE A 162 9.66 0.13 1.61
N SER A 163 9.62 0.19 0.28
CA SER A 163 9.22 1.38 -0.47
C SER A 163 8.07 1.01 -1.40
N ILE A 164 6.89 1.55 -1.11
CA ILE A 164 5.67 1.33 -1.90
C ILE A 164 4.96 2.68 -2.01
N LEU A 165 4.45 2.99 -3.20
CA LEU A 165 3.74 4.23 -3.44
C LEU A 165 2.48 4.35 -2.59
N PRO A 166 2.08 5.58 -2.19
CA PRO A 166 0.77 5.82 -1.61
C PRO A 166 -0.34 5.28 -2.51
N ASN A 167 -1.35 4.73 -1.90
CA ASN A 167 -2.54 4.20 -2.54
C ASN A 167 -3.80 4.87 -1.95
N SER A 168 -4.97 4.53 -2.43
CA SER A 168 -6.23 5.16 -2.02
C SER A 168 -6.50 5.16 -0.50
N LEU A 169 -5.93 4.21 0.26
CA LEU A 169 -6.05 4.17 1.72
C LEU A 169 -5.00 5.02 2.42
N THR A 170 -3.88 5.28 1.77
CA THR A 170 -2.70 5.88 2.41
C THR A 170 -2.31 7.26 1.87
N MET A 171 -2.97 7.72 0.78
CA MET A 171 -2.66 9.01 0.14
C MET A 171 -2.89 10.23 1.04
N VAL A 172 -3.67 10.07 2.10
CA VAL A 172 -3.95 11.13 3.09
C VAL A 172 -2.86 11.23 4.16
N LEU A 173 -1.93 10.27 4.19
CA LEU A 173 -0.85 10.21 5.16
C LEU A 173 0.44 10.75 4.54
N ASP A 174 1.32 11.28 5.38
CA ASP A 174 2.62 11.78 4.95
C ASP A 174 3.54 10.63 4.50
N SER A 175 3.71 10.46 3.19
CA SER A 175 4.54 9.42 2.60
C SER A 175 6.05 9.56 2.90
N THR A 176 6.51 10.72 3.37
CA THR A 176 7.91 10.94 3.76
C THR A 176 8.29 10.16 5.02
N LEU A 177 7.30 9.77 5.84
CA LEU A 177 7.48 8.96 7.03
C LEU A 177 7.76 7.48 6.73
N GLY A 178 7.44 7.03 5.52
CA GLY A 178 7.56 5.65 5.05
C GLY A 178 6.21 5.05 4.65
N VAL A 179 6.15 3.73 4.60
CA VAL A 179 4.92 2.98 4.29
C VAL A 179 4.10 2.76 5.56
N PRO A 180 2.84 3.24 5.63
CA PRO A 180 2.00 3.02 6.81
C PRO A 180 1.52 1.56 6.86
N LEU A 181 1.79 0.88 7.99
CA LEU A 181 1.42 -0.52 8.22
C LEU A 181 0.21 -0.66 9.13
N ALA A 182 -0.05 0.31 10.01
CA ALA A 182 -1.29 0.40 10.79
C ALA A 182 -1.60 1.87 11.05
N PHE A 183 -2.86 2.26 10.87
CA PHE A 183 -3.29 3.66 11.04
C PHE A 183 -4.80 3.72 11.24
N THR A 184 -5.27 4.87 11.74
CA THR A 184 -6.69 5.17 11.87
C THR A 184 -7.02 6.39 11.04
N ILE A 185 -8.07 6.29 10.22
CA ILE A 185 -8.64 7.41 9.47
C ILE A 185 -9.99 7.73 10.10
N SER A 186 -10.19 8.99 10.47
CA SER A 186 -11.50 9.51 10.90
C SER A 186 -12.10 10.30 9.75
N GLN A 187 -13.29 9.93 9.31
CA GLN A 187 -14.03 10.63 8.28
C GLN A 187 -15.50 10.78 8.70
N ASN A 188 -15.92 12.00 8.93
CA ASN A 188 -17.25 12.32 9.47
C ASN A 188 -17.50 11.54 10.78
N VAL A 189 -18.54 10.67 10.76
CA VAL A 189 -18.95 9.84 11.93
C VAL A 189 -18.28 8.45 11.95
N MET A 190 -17.42 8.16 10.99
CA MET A 190 -16.81 6.84 10.83
C MET A 190 -15.31 6.90 11.13
N LYS A 191 -14.84 5.95 11.95
CA LYS A 191 -13.40 5.69 12.10
C LYS A 191 -13.07 4.35 11.46
N MET A 192 -12.02 4.33 10.66
CA MET A 192 -11.48 3.12 10.04
C MET A 192 -10.10 2.86 10.63
N LYS A 193 -9.94 1.75 11.33
CA LYS A 193 -8.65 1.24 11.75
C LYS A 193 -8.16 0.26 10.70
N VAL A 194 -7.05 0.60 10.06
CA VAL A 194 -6.46 -0.15 8.95
C VAL A 194 -5.16 -0.78 9.41
N THR A 195 -4.96 -2.06 9.14
CA THR A 195 -3.74 -2.78 9.52
C THR A 195 -3.29 -3.69 8.38
N VAL A 196 -2.01 -3.62 8.00
CA VAL A 196 -1.42 -4.53 7.01
C VAL A 196 -1.36 -5.94 7.60
N GLN A 197 -1.95 -6.90 6.88
CA GLN A 197 -1.87 -8.32 7.19
C GLN A 197 -0.69 -8.98 6.46
N GLN A 198 -0.46 -8.57 5.22
CA GLN A 198 0.56 -9.19 4.38
C GLN A 198 1.09 -8.22 3.33
N VAL A 199 2.39 -8.33 3.04
CA VAL A 199 3.04 -7.74 1.86
C VAL A 199 3.67 -8.88 1.07
N LYS A 200 3.43 -8.91 -0.23
CA LYS A 200 4.05 -9.85 -1.16
C LYS A 200 4.67 -9.08 -2.32
N PHE A 201 5.97 -9.27 -2.54
CA PHE A 201 6.66 -8.80 -3.73
C PHE A 201 6.65 -9.90 -4.80
N GLY A 202 6.43 -9.53 -6.03
CA GLY A 202 6.41 -10.43 -7.16
C GLY A 202 5.47 -9.98 -8.28
N PRO A 203 5.44 -10.70 -9.40
CA PRO A 203 4.70 -10.32 -10.60
C PRO A 203 3.21 -10.08 -10.34
N VAL A 204 2.72 -8.93 -10.83
CA VAL A 204 1.29 -8.58 -10.77
C VAL A 204 0.68 -8.71 -12.17
N PRO A 205 -0.46 -9.43 -12.32
CA PRO A 205 -1.13 -9.55 -13.60
C PRO A 205 -1.55 -8.20 -14.18
N ALA A 206 -1.20 -7.91 -15.42
CA ALA A 206 -1.55 -6.65 -16.09
C ALA A 206 -3.06 -6.36 -16.11
N ALA A 207 -3.88 -7.40 -16.15
CA ALA A 207 -5.34 -7.29 -16.14
C ALA A 207 -5.90 -6.58 -14.90
N VAL A 208 -5.16 -6.58 -13.77
CA VAL A 208 -5.58 -5.89 -12.54
C VAL A 208 -5.65 -4.37 -12.74
N PHE A 209 -4.81 -3.81 -13.63
CA PHE A 209 -4.74 -2.38 -13.94
C PHE A 209 -5.69 -1.97 -15.06
N SER A 210 -6.53 -2.86 -15.58
CA SER A 210 -7.44 -2.58 -16.68
C SER A 210 -8.87 -2.32 -16.20
N THR A 211 -9.61 -1.50 -16.97
CA THR A 211 -11.05 -1.31 -16.76
C THR A 211 -11.81 -2.39 -17.49
N PRO A 212 -12.67 -3.20 -16.83
CA PRO A 212 -13.53 -4.15 -17.53
C PRO A 212 -14.52 -3.44 -18.48
N LYS A 213 -14.99 -4.16 -19.49
CA LYS A 213 -16.03 -3.65 -20.38
C LYS A 213 -17.37 -3.51 -19.65
N GLY A 214 -18.25 -2.63 -20.16
CA GLY A 214 -19.61 -2.48 -19.66
C GLY A 214 -19.82 -1.41 -18.58
N TYR A 215 -18.75 -0.77 -18.11
CA TYR A 215 -18.86 0.33 -17.17
C TYR A 215 -19.34 1.60 -17.85
N LYS A 216 -20.33 2.29 -17.25
CA LYS A 216 -20.79 3.61 -17.69
C LYS A 216 -19.87 4.68 -17.13
N LEU A 217 -19.32 5.53 -18.00
CA LEU A 217 -18.51 6.67 -17.60
C LEU A 217 -19.39 7.76 -16.98
N LEU A 218 -18.97 8.25 -15.81
CA LEU A 218 -19.54 9.41 -15.13
C LEU A 218 -18.44 10.45 -14.89
N THR A 219 -18.83 11.70 -14.74
CA THR A 219 -17.96 12.75 -14.19
C THR A 219 -17.94 12.68 -12.66
N PRO A 220 -16.91 13.23 -11.98
CA PRO A 220 -16.90 13.36 -10.51
C PRO A 220 -18.15 14.07 -9.96
N GLN A 221 -18.60 15.13 -10.66
CA GLN A 221 -19.83 15.86 -10.29
C GLN A 221 -21.06 14.96 -10.37
N GLN A 222 -21.24 14.23 -11.48
CA GLN A 222 -22.37 13.30 -11.63
C GLN A 222 -22.39 12.22 -10.55
N LEU A 223 -21.20 11.74 -10.13
CA LEU A 223 -21.11 10.78 -9.03
C LEU A 223 -21.59 11.39 -7.69
N ARG A 224 -21.17 12.63 -7.38
CA ARG A 224 -21.58 13.35 -6.15
C ARG A 224 -23.09 13.64 -6.10
N GLU A 225 -23.67 13.93 -7.26
CA GLU A 225 -25.10 14.26 -7.39
C GLU A 225 -26.01 13.02 -7.44
N MET A 226 -25.43 11.80 -7.47
CA MET A 226 -26.23 10.60 -7.47
C MET A 226 -26.99 10.42 -6.16
N PRO A 227 -28.33 10.17 -6.23
CA PRO A 227 -29.12 9.94 -5.03
C PRO A 227 -28.60 8.72 -4.28
N VAL A 228 -28.39 8.89 -2.97
CA VAL A 228 -28.15 7.76 -2.07
C VAL A 228 -29.43 6.91 -2.10
N GLN A 229 -29.36 5.73 -2.69
CA GLN A 229 -30.50 4.81 -2.63
C GLN A 229 -30.54 4.17 -1.25
N ASN A 230 -31.61 4.46 -0.55
CA ASN A 230 -32.00 3.80 0.71
C ASN A 230 -32.51 2.38 0.45
#